data_a88820d5928d3de6c80fb2b42990364c
#
_entry.id   a88820d5928d3de6c80fb2b42990364c
#
_cell.length_a   1.000
_cell.length_b   1.000
_cell.length_c   1.000
_cell.angle_alpha   90.00
_cell.angle_beta   90.00
_cell.angle_gamma   90.00
#
_symmetry.space_group_name_H-M   'P 1'
#
loop_
_entity.id
_entity.type
_entity.pdbx_description
1 polymer ?
#
loop_
_entity_poly.entity_id
_entity_poly.type
_entity_poly.pdbx_seq_one_letter_code
_entity_poly.pdbx_strand_id
1 'polypeptide(L)'
;MKLIRDIKIQGNLYLGSTVSITVVLDEDVVSGDIVKIKIEDPALTVKVNLVSMTELTNNVFQYLYQSASTDIDGEYIITIEATLSSKIVIDQKLFELVELAT
;
A
#
# COMPACT_ATOMS: atom_id res chain seq x y z
N MET A 1 13.08 10.04 15.15
CA MET A 1 12.92 9.75 13.71
C MET A 1 11.57 9.12 13.47
N LYS A 2 10.83 9.62 12.49
CA LYS A 2 9.54 9.04 12.14
C LYS A 2 9.74 7.75 11.36
N LEU A 3 8.94 6.73 11.68
CA LEU A 3 9.00 5.43 11.04
C LEU A 3 7.59 4.95 10.67
N ILE A 4 7.53 3.99 9.76
CA ILE A 4 6.29 3.29 9.45
C ILE A 4 6.06 2.30 10.59
N ARG A 5 4.93 2.47 11.29
CA ARG A 5 4.57 1.62 12.43
C ARG A 5 3.88 0.34 11.98
N ASP A 6 3.00 0.45 10.97
CA ASP A 6 2.22 -0.68 10.50
C ASP A 6 1.71 -0.44 9.09
N ILE A 7 1.56 -1.52 8.33
CA ILE A 7 0.88 -1.54 7.04
C ILE A 7 -0.26 -2.54 7.18
N LYS A 8 -1.51 -2.05 7.13
CA LYS A 8 -2.70 -2.88 7.30
C LYS A 8 -3.36 -3.11 5.95
N ILE A 9 -3.78 -4.34 5.71
CA ILE A 9 -4.48 -4.72 4.49
C ILE A 9 -5.85 -5.25 4.87
N GLN A 10 -6.89 -4.65 4.31
CA GLN A 10 -8.28 -5.01 4.63
C GLN A 10 -9.09 -5.18 3.34
N GLY A 11 -10.09 -6.04 3.41
CA GLY A 11 -11.02 -6.30 2.33
C GLY A 11 -11.07 -7.78 1.98
N ASN A 12 -11.87 -8.11 0.99
CA ASN A 12 -11.91 -9.45 0.42
C ASN A 12 -10.73 -9.60 -0.54
N LEU A 13 -9.83 -10.54 -0.26
CA LEU A 13 -8.60 -10.70 -1.04
C LEU A 13 -8.83 -11.59 -2.28
N TYR A 14 -9.84 -11.25 -3.06
CA TYR A 14 -10.13 -11.90 -4.34
C TYR A 14 -9.81 -10.97 -5.50
N LEU A 15 -9.36 -11.55 -6.60
CA LEU A 15 -9.18 -10.79 -7.85
C LEU A 15 -10.50 -10.11 -8.24
N GLY A 16 -10.43 -8.85 -8.62
CA GLY A 16 -11.58 -8.02 -8.94
C GLY A 16 -12.11 -7.22 -7.75
N SER A 17 -11.64 -7.50 -6.54
CA SER A 17 -12.05 -6.77 -5.34
C SER A 17 -11.19 -5.53 -5.11
N THR A 18 -11.74 -4.58 -4.34
CA THR A 18 -10.99 -3.45 -3.83
C THR A 18 -10.31 -3.85 -2.53
N VAL A 19 -9.01 -3.58 -2.44
CA VAL A 19 -8.22 -3.84 -1.24
C VAL A 19 -7.86 -2.49 -0.62
N SER A 20 -8.16 -2.34 0.66
CA SER A 20 -7.79 -1.14 1.42
C SER A 20 -6.43 -1.33 2.06
N ILE A 21 -5.50 -0.44 1.74
CA ILE A 21 -4.14 -0.48 2.29
C ILE A 21 -3.97 0.77 3.14
N THR A 22 -3.69 0.56 4.42
CA THR A 22 -3.56 1.64 5.39
C THR A 22 -2.15 1.62 5.98
N VAL A 23 -1.48 2.76 5.93
CA VAL A 23 -0.15 2.94 6.52
C VAL A 23 -0.30 3.79 7.77
N VAL A 24 0.21 3.29 8.89
CA VAL A 24 0.23 4.01 10.15
C VAL A 24 1.67 4.39 10.48
N LEU A 25 1.89 5.68 10.71
CA LEU A 25 3.20 6.19 11.14
C LEU A 25 3.23 6.25 12.67
N ASP A 26 4.43 6.21 13.22
CA ASP A 26 4.61 6.27 14.69
C ASP A 26 4.52 7.70 15.24
N GLU A 27 4.59 8.71 14.37
CA GLU A 27 4.48 10.12 14.75
C GLU A 27 3.63 10.87 13.74
N ASP A 28 3.06 12.00 14.15
CA ASP A 28 2.26 12.85 13.28
C ASP A 28 3.13 13.44 12.16
N VAL A 29 2.52 13.59 10.98
CA VAL A 29 3.18 14.22 9.85
C VAL A 29 3.26 15.72 10.03
N VAL A 30 4.26 16.32 9.38
CA VAL A 30 4.41 17.77 9.27
C VAL A 30 4.39 18.15 7.80
N SER A 31 4.31 19.46 7.53
CA SER A 31 4.33 19.97 6.15
C SER A 31 5.53 19.42 5.38
N GLY A 32 5.27 18.91 4.18
CA GLY A 32 6.29 18.32 3.32
C GLY A 32 6.46 16.82 3.47
N ASP A 33 5.83 16.19 4.47
CA ASP A 33 5.85 14.73 4.61
C ASP A 33 4.92 14.11 3.55
N ILE A 34 5.40 13.07 2.87
CA ILE A 34 4.68 12.39 1.79
C ILE A 34 4.81 10.89 1.98
N VAL A 35 3.70 10.16 1.78
CA VAL A 35 3.69 8.70 1.78
C VAL A 35 3.23 8.23 0.41
N LYS A 36 4.06 7.42 -0.25
CA LYS A 36 3.77 6.88 -1.59
C LYS A 36 3.72 5.37 -1.56
N ILE A 37 2.92 4.81 -2.46
CA ILE A 37 2.73 3.37 -2.55
C ILE A 37 3.08 2.86 -3.96
N LYS A 38 3.75 1.72 -3.99
CA LYS A 38 4.01 0.94 -5.20
C LYS A 38 3.45 -0.46 -4.99
N ILE A 39 2.77 -0.99 -5.98
CA ILE A 39 2.23 -2.36 -5.92
C ILE A 39 2.72 -3.11 -7.15
N GLU A 40 3.31 -4.28 -6.92
CA GLU A 40 3.75 -5.19 -7.97
C GLU A 40 2.98 -6.50 -7.87
N ASP A 41 2.63 -7.07 -9.03
CA ASP A 41 1.95 -8.35 -9.08
C ASP A 41 2.95 -9.53 -8.95
N PRO A 42 2.49 -10.79 -8.92
CA PRO A 42 3.39 -11.94 -8.77
C PRO A 42 4.43 -12.08 -9.89
N ALA A 43 4.19 -11.50 -11.06
CA ALA A 43 5.15 -11.46 -12.16
C ALA A 43 6.07 -10.23 -12.10
N LEU A 44 6.01 -9.46 -11.01
CA LEU A 44 6.75 -8.21 -10.79
C LEU A 44 6.38 -7.10 -11.77
N THR A 45 5.19 -7.17 -12.35
CA THR A 45 4.64 -6.08 -13.15
C THR A 45 4.13 -5.00 -12.21
N VAL A 46 4.55 -3.76 -12.44
CA VAL A 46 4.14 -2.63 -11.60
C VAL A 46 2.68 -2.29 -11.92
N LYS A 47 1.79 -2.44 -10.94
CA LYS A 47 0.38 -2.12 -11.06
C LYS A 47 0.09 -0.69 -10.56
N VAL A 48 0.82 -0.26 -9.54
CA VAL A 48 0.75 1.10 -8.98
C VAL A 48 2.19 1.57 -8.79
N ASN A 49 2.53 2.73 -9.35
CA ASN A 49 3.92 3.18 -9.36
C ASN A 49 4.11 4.46 -8.54
N LEU A 50 4.41 4.29 -7.26
CA LEU A 50 4.74 5.37 -6.32
C LEU A 50 3.72 6.51 -6.36
N VAL A 51 2.46 6.16 -6.20
CA VAL A 51 1.35 7.12 -6.13
C VAL A 51 1.23 7.63 -4.69
N SER A 52 0.96 8.91 -4.52
CA SER A 52 0.72 9.49 -3.20
C SER A 52 -0.53 8.89 -2.56
N MET A 53 -0.40 8.47 -1.30
CA MET A 53 -1.51 7.98 -0.50
C MET A 53 -2.31 9.14 0.08
N THR A 54 -3.58 8.91 0.37
CA THR A 54 -4.46 9.91 0.97
C THR A 54 -4.29 9.93 2.48
N GLU A 55 -4.01 11.10 3.03
CA GLU A 55 -3.95 11.28 4.48
C GLU A 55 -5.37 11.25 5.06
N LEU A 56 -5.62 10.36 6.02
CA LEU A 56 -6.89 10.27 6.73
C LEU A 56 -6.84 11.03 8.05
N THR A 57 -5.76 10.86 8.80
CA THR A 57 -5.49 11.57 10.04
C THR A 57 -4.01 11.93 10.05
N ASN A 58 -3.55 12.60 11.12
CA ASN A 58 -2.18 13.12 11.18
C ASN A 58 -1.08 12.08 11.00
N ASN A 59 -1.39 10.79 11.19
CA ASN A 59 -0.40 9.73 11.07
C ASN A 59 -0.92 8.49 10.33
N VAL A 60 -2.06 8.60 9.64
CA VAL A 60 -2.69 7.48 8.93
C VAL A 60 -2.93 7.85 7.48
N PHE A 61 -2.45 7.02 6.57
CA PHE A 61 -2.63 7.18 5.12
C PHE A 61 -3.31 5.95 4.54
N GLN A 62 -4.09 6.15 3.50
CA GLN A 62 -4.85 5.07 2.85
C GLN A 62 -4.70 5.10 1.34
N TYR A 63 -4.71 3.92 0.74
CA TYR A 63 -4.84 3.73 -0.69
C TYR A 63 -5.83 2.60 -0.95
N LEU A 64 -6.80 2.84 -1.83
CA LEU A 64 -7.74 1.82 -2.26
C LEU A 64 -7.26 1.24 -3.58
N TYR A 65 -6.80 -0.01 -3.55
CA TYR A 65 -6.32 -0.70 -4.74
C TYR A 65 -7.44 -1.52 -5.35
N GLN A 66 -7.79 -1.20 -6.60
CA GLN A 66 -8.79 -1.95 -7.36
C GLN A 66 -8.07 -2.95 -8.26
N SER A 67 -8.18 -4.23 -7.93
CA SER A 67 -7.67 -5.29 -8.79
C SER A 67 -8.68 -5.63 -9.87
N ALA A 68 -8.22 -6.26 -10.95
CA ALA A 68 -9.08 -6.75 -12.02
C ALA A 68 -9.25 -8.27 -11.90
N SER A 69 -10.41 -8.78 -12.27
CA SER A 69 -10.65 -10.23 -12.26
C SER A 69 -9.73 -11.00 -13.22
N THR A 70 -9.16 -10.30 -14.20
CA THR A 70 -8.21 -10.84 -15.17
C THR A 70 -6.76 -10.73 -14.74
N ASP A 71 -6.49 -10.12 -13.58
CA ASP A 71 -5.14 -10.07 -13.02
C ASP A 71 -4.70 -11.47 -12.59
N ILE A 72 -3.39 -11.67 -12.46
CA ILE A 72 -2.87 -12.96 -12.02
C ILE A 72 -3.04 -13.11 -10.50
N ASP A 73 -3.39 -14.32 -10.08
CA ASP A 73 -3.46 -14.64 -8.65
C ASP A 73 -2.06 -14.89 -8.10
N GLY A 74 -1.92 -14.79 -6.80
CA GLY A 74 -0.68 -15.03 -6.10
C GLY A 74 -0.31 -13.88 -5.19
N GLU A 75 0.97 -13.79 -4.88
CA GLU A 75 1.49 -12.89 -3.87
C GLU A 75 1.89 -11.55 -4.47
N TYR A 76 1.23 -10.49 -4.02
CA TYR A 76 1.50 -9.12 -4.43
C TYR A 76 2.43 -8.45 -3.43
N ILE A 77 3.27 -7.55 -3.92
CA ILE A 77 4.25 -6.83 -3.09
C ILE A 77 3.83 -5.36 -2.99
N ILE A 78 3.61 -4.91 -1.77
CA ILE A 78 3.40 -3.49 -1.47
C ILE A 78 4.71 -2.91 -1.00
N THR A 79 5.16 -1.84 -1.65
CA THR A 79 6.31 -1.05 -1.19
C THR A 79 5.81 0.33 -0.81
N ILE A 80 6.06 0.73 0.42
CA ILE A 80 5.75 2.06 0.92
C ILE A 80 7.03 2.86 0.96
N GLU A 81 7.03 4.00 0.28
CA GLU A 81 8.14 4.96 0.32
C GLU A 81 7.63 6.25 0.96
N ALA A 82 8.06 6.50 2.17
CA ALA A 82 7.65 7.67 2.93
C ALA A 82 8.81 8.64 3.06
N THR A 83 8.58 9.92 2.73
CA THR A 83 9.52 11.00 3.02
C THR A 83 9.03 11.70 4.26
N LEU A 84 9.76 11.50 5.36
CA LEU A 84 9.36 11.94 6.69
C LEU A 84 10.47 12.80 7.28
N SER A 85 10.21 14.08 7.51
CA SER A 85 11.19 15.05 8.01
C SER A 85 12.48 15.02 7.15
N SER A 86 12.29 15.02 5.83
CA SER A 86 13.37 14.98 4.80
C SER A 86 14.18 13.68 4.79
N LYS A 87 13.71 12.63 5.48
CA LYS A 87 14.33 11.30 5.45
C LYS A 87 13.42 10.33 4.70
N ILE A 88 14.02 9.45 3.92
CA ILE A 88 13.26 8.43 3.19
C ILE A 88 13.23 7.15 4.03
N VAL A 89 12.00 6.65 4.27
CA VAL A 89 11.77 5.40 4.98
C VAL A 89 11.03 4.47 4.04
N ILE A 90 11.54 3.25 3.85
CA ILE A 90 10.94 2.27 2.95
C ILE A 90 10.56 1.03 3.74
N ASP A 91 9.35 0.52 3.51
CA ASP A 91 8.89 -0.73 4.09
C ASP A 91 8.08 -1.50 3.05
N GLN A 92 8.00 -2.81 3.22
CA GLN A 92 7.28 -3.68 2.30
C GLN A 92 6.37 -4.63 3.05
N LYS A 93 5.27 -4.99 2.41
CA LYS A 93 4.38 -6.02 2.91
C LYS A 93 3.81 -6.81 1.75
N LEU A 94 3.61 -8.10 1.97
CA LEU A 94 3.05 -8.99 0.97
C LEU A 94 1.57 -9.24 1.29
N PHE A 95 0.77 -9.42 0.24
CA PHE A 95 -0.60 -9.91 0.39
C PHE A 95 -0.95 -10.79 -0.80
N GLU A 96 -1.82 -11.76 -0.57
CA GLU A 96 -2.21 -12.71 -1.60
C GLU A 96 -3.59 -12.35 -2.15
N LEU A 97 -3.71 -12.30 -3.48
CA LEU A 97 -5.00 -12.24 -4.16
C LEU A 97 -5.27 -13.60 -4.79
N VAL A 98 -6.47 -14.12 -4.57
CA VAL A 98 -6.87 -15.42 -5.08
C VAL A 98 -8.00 -15.29 -6.08
N GLU A 99 -8.04 -16.21 -7.05
CA GLU A 99 -9.13 -16.27 -8.00
C GLU A 99 -10.38 -16.79 -7.29
N LEU A 100 -11.51 -16.10 -7.52
CA LEU A 100 -12.77 -16.57 -6.97
C LEU A 100 -13.23 -17.80 -7.74
N ALA A 101 -13.38 -18.91 -7.05
CA ALA A 101 -13.86 -20.15 -7.64
C ALA A 101 -15.35 -20.01 -7.98
N THR A 102 -15.72 -20.34 -9.20
CA THR A 102 -17.11 -20.29 -9.69
C THR A 102 -17.66 -21.70 -9.86
#